data_2adac47459ba1c49ec1b8d5538ef93b4
#
_entry.id   2adac47459ba1c49ec1b8d5538ef93b4
#
_cell.length_a   1.000
_cell.length_b   1.000
_cell.length_c   1.000
_cell.angle_alpha   90.00
_cell.angle_beta   90.00
_cell.angle_gamma   90.00
#
_symmetry.space_group_name_H-M   'P 1'
#
loop_
_entity.id
_entity.type
_entity.pdbx_description
1 polymer ?
#
loop_
_entity_poly.entity_id
_entity_poly.type
_entity_poly.pdbx_seq_one_letter_code
_entity_poly.pdbx_strand_id
1 'polypeptide(L)'
;MIFGAKKRHAQKRQRQLQFELERLQLIQDILYSNRQGITAEAYTDHPVIVSLTSFGKRLHDVAITIASLMRQTMPANRIILWLEDGLSNSPLPEALVKLQQRGLEIRFCKDTRSYKKIIPALHAFPDAAIITVDDDVIYDYEMLEGLIRAHQSSPDTIFCHRMHRMALSSDHTVAPYHQWQKDVHDLQASPLNFPVGIGGVLYPPHSLDEEVLNENVFSAISPYADDIWLKAMALRKGTLSRKASEQPDKCLLNGSVQDVGLSKINTHGKNLNDTQLKAVFEKYHLYDKI
;
A
#
# COMPACT_ATOMS: atom_id res chain seq x y z
N MET A 1 8.76 -7.01 -35.05
CA MET A 1 9.19 -7.41 -33.68
C MET A 1 10.35 -6.58 -33.12
N ILE A 2 11.37 -6.22 -33.87
CA ILE A 2 12.58 -5.49 -33.40
C ILE A 2 12.29 -4.06 -32.91
N PHE A 3 11.38 -3.31 -33.56
CA PHE A 3 11.02 -1.96 -33.14
C PHE A 3 10.30 -1.89 -31.80
N GLY A 4 9.44 -2.85 -31.48
CA GLY A 4 8.76 -2.93 -30.18
C GLY A 4 9.69 -3.27 -29.01
N ALA A 5 10.72 -4.07 -29.25
CA ALA A 5 11.74 -4.40 -28.25
C ALA A 5 12.63 -3.18 -27.93
N LYS A 6 13.08 -2.44 -28.96
CA LYS A 6 13.87 -1.21 -28.79
C LYS A 6 13.08 -0.13 -28.03
N LYS A 7 11.79 0.07 -28.35
CA LYS A 7 10.93 1.04 -27.64
C LYS A 7 10.75 0.66 -26.17
N ARG A 8 10.50 -0.60 -25.86
CA ARG A 8 10.40 -1.10 -24.46
C ARG A 8 11.71 -0.92 -23.70
N HIS A 9 12.85 -1.19 -24.32
CA HIS A 9 14.15 -1.01 -23.70
C HIS A 9 14.44 0.48 -23.41
N ALA A 10 14.13 1.38 -24.33
CA ALA A 10 14.26 2.81 -24.14
C ALA A 10 13.36 3.33 -23.00
N GLN A 11 12.11 2.89 -22.94
CA GLN A 11 11.19 3.24 -21.86
C GLN A 11 11.65 2.73 -20.50
N LYS A 12 12.18 1.50 -20.42
CA LYS A 12 12.76 0.96 -19.19
C LYS A 12 13.96 1.79 -18.73
N ARG A 13 14.87 2.15 -19.64
CA ARG A 13 16.03 2.99 -19.34
C ARG A 13 15.60 4.40 -18.87
N GLN A 14 14.61 4.98 -19.51
CA GLN A 14 14.08 6.29 -19.12
C GLN A 14 13.50 6.26 -17.71
N ARG A 15 12.68 5.25 -17.37
CA ARG A 15 12.15 5.08 -16.02
C ARG A 15 13.25 4.88 -14.98
N GLN A 16 14.29 4.13 -15.31
CA GLN A 16 15.44 3.94 -14.42
C GLN A 16 16.19 5.25 -14.17
N LEU A 17 16.42 6.05 -15.20
CA LEU A 17 17.05 7.37 -15.06
C LEU A 17 16.20 8.32 -14.22
N GLN A 18 14.89 8.32 -14.44
CA GLN A 18 13.96 9.12 -13.64
C GLN A 18 14.00 8.70 -12.18
N PHE A 19 13.98 7.40 -11.89
CA PHE A 19 14.11 6.88 -10.53
C PHE A 19 15.40 7.35 -9.86
N GLU A 20 16.55 7.25 -10.54
CA GLU A 20 17.83 7.67 -9.96
C GLU A 20 17.90 9.19 -9.71
N LEU A 21 17.32 10.00 -10.60
CA LEU A 21 17.26 11.46 -10.40
C LEU A 21 16.38 11.81 -9.18
N GLU A 22 15.18 11.23 -9.09
CA GLU A 22 14.30 11.45 -7.93
C GLU A 22 14.96 10.94 -6.64
N ARG A 23 15.60 9.80 -6.68
CA ARG A 23 16.33 9.25 -5.53
C ARG A 23 17.43 10.18 -5.04
N LEU A 24 18.23 10.78 -5.95
CA LEU A 24 19.27 11.74 -5.59
C LEU A 24 18.71 13.02 -4.95
N GLN A 25 17.57 13.53 -5.47
CA GLN A 25 16.87 14.67 -4.88
C GLN A 25 16.35 14.35 -3.47
N LEU A 26 15.81 13.16 -3.27
CA LEU A 26 15.32 12.71 -1.97
C LEU A 26 16.46 12.52 -0.96
N ILE A 27 17.63 12.03 -1.39
CA ILE A 27 18.83 11.97 -0.56
C ILE A 27 19.25 13.38 -0.10
N GLN A 28 19.27 14.35 -1.00
CA GLN A 28 19.56 15.74 -0.65
C GLN A 28 18.53 16.31 0.33
N ASP A 29 17.23 16.00 0.12
CA ASP A 29 16.16 16.41 1.04
C ASP A 29 16.36 15.81 2.44
N ILE A 30 16.70 14.52 2.54
CA ILE A 30 17.00 13.85 3.82
C ILE A 30 18.19 14.51 4.53
N LEU A 31 19.22 14.87 3.79
CA LEU A 31 20.47 15.39 4.36
C LEU A 31 20.36 16.85 4.82
N TYR A 32 19.63 17.69 4.11
CA TYR A 32 19.71 19.15 4.23
C TYR A 32 18.38 19.83 4.55
N SER A 33 17.22 19.18 4.37
CA SER A 33 15.93 19.80 4.66
C SER A 33 15.56 19.70 6.13
N ASN A 34 15.07 20.82 6.68
CA ASN A 34 14.46 20.89 8.02
C ASN A 34 12.92 21.02 7.94
N ARG A 35 12.34 20.92 6.73
CA ARG A 35 10.89 21.03 6.54
C ARG A 35 10.19 19.87 7.24
N GLN A 36 9.12 20.18 7.99
CA GLN A 36 8.25 19.17 8.57
C GLN A 36 7.56 18.35 7.44
N GLY A 37 7.53 17.05 7.59
CA GLY A 37 6.92 16.12 6.64
C GLY A 37 5.46 15.79 6.95
N ILE A 38 4.93 16.32 8.04
CA ILE A 38 3.56 16.12 8.54
C ILE A 38 2.87 17.47 8.76
N THR A 39 1.55 17.45 8.95
CA THR A 39 0.75 18.66 9.20
C THR A 39 -0.21 18.46 10.37
N ALA A 40 -0.56 19.58 11.04
CA ALA A 40 -1.66 19.62 12.00
C ALA A 40 -3.00 20.00 11.33
N GLU A 41 -3.01 20.29 10.03
CA GLU A 41 -4.21 20.65 9.28
C GLU A 41 -5.20 19.47 9.24
N ALA A 42 -6.46 19.74 9.54
CA ALA A 42 -7.53 18.76 9.44
C ALA A 42 -8.17 18.83 8.06
N TYR A 43 -7.92 17.82 7.24
CA TYR A 43 -8.54 17.72 5.90
C TYR A 43 -9.91 17.04 5.93
N THR A 44 -10.16 16.25 6.95
CA THR A 44 -11.38 15.46 7.16
C THR A 44 -11.73 15.49 8.65
N ASP A 45 -12.89 14.94 9.02
CA ASP A 45 -13.29 14.79 10.43
C ASP A 45 -12.37 13.83 11.22
N HIS A 46 -11.50 13.12 10.52
CA HIS A 46 -10.57 12.13 11.07
C HIS A 46 -9.13 12.46 10.69
N PRO A 47 -8.15 12.15 11.54
CA PRO A 47 -6.75 12.27 11.15
C PRO A 47 -6.41 11.30 10.01
N VAL A 48 -5.58 11.76 9.08
CA VAL A 48 -5.03 10.95 7.99
C VAL A 48 -3.65 10.45 8.39
N ILE A 49 -3.48 9.14 8.43
CA ILE A 49 -2.24 8.48 8.86
C ILE A 49 -1.66 7.65 7.72
N VAL A 50 -0.45 7.95 7.31
CA VAL A 50 0.32 7.08 6.40
C VAL A 50 1.01 6.02 7.23
N SER A 51 0.84 4.77 6.85
CA SER A 51 1.33 3.61 7.58
C SER A 51 2.07 2.65 6.65
N LEU A 52 3.31 2.33 7.01
CA LEU A 52 4.15 1.41 6.25
C LEU A 52 4.98 0.53 7.18
N THR A 53 5.56 -0.53 6.61
CA THR A 53 6.51 -1.41 7.30
C THR A 53 7.70 -1.67 6.42
N SER A 54 8.84 -2.00 7.02
CA SER A 54 10.03 -2.44 6.30
C SER A 54 10.73 -3.55 7.08
N PHE A 55 11.66 -4.26 6.45
CA PHE A 55 12.38 -5.37 7.06
C PHE A 55 13.75 -5.61 6.40
N GLY A 56 14.66 -6.22 7.16
CA GLY A 56 15.95 -6.66 6.66
C GLY A 56 16.74 -5.57 5.93
N LYS A 57 17.26 -5.89 4.74
CA LYS A 57 18.06 -4.93 3.94
C LYS A 57 17.28 -3.72 3.47
N ARG A 58 15.95 -3.83 3.30
CA ARG A 58 15.09 -2.73 2.86
C ARG A 58 15.06 -1.57 3.84
N LEU A 59 15.39 -1.82 5.13
CA LEU A 59 15.44 -0.77 6.16
C LEU A 59 16.43 0.36 5.81
N HIS A 60 17.45 0.09 5.00
CA HIS A 60 18.39 1.11 4.53
C HIS A 60 17.82 1.98 3.41
N ASP A 61 16.88 1.45 2.62
CA ASP A 61 16.31 2.14 1.45
C ASP A 61 14.96 2.81 1.74
N VAL A 62 14.22 2.36 2.78
CA VAL A 62 12.88 2.87 3.12
C VAL A 62 12.86 4.38 3.40
N ALA A 63 14.00 4.96 3.82
CA ALA A 63 14.13 6.40 4.03
C ALA A 63 13.80 7.22 2.76
N ILE A 64 14.10 6.69 1.56
CA ILE A 64 13.78 7.31 0.28
C ILE A 64 12.26 7.36 0.06
N THR A 65 11.59 6.24 0.32
CA THR A 65 10.11 6.18 0.28
C THR A 65 9.50 7.19 1.25
N ILE A 66 9.96 7.20 2.51
CA ILE A 66 9.44 8.12 3.54
C ILE A 66 9.70 9.57 3.17
N ALA A 67 10.86 9.91 2.62
CA ALA A 67 11.14 11.27 2.15
C ALA A 67 10.18 11.69 1.03
N SER A 68 9.80 10.79 0.11
CA SER A 68 8.79 11.08 -0.92
C SER A 68 7.40 11.33 -0.32
N LEU A 69 7.04 10.63 0.76
CA LEU A 69 5.80 10.86 1.50
C LEU A 69 5.80 12.17 2.30
N MET A 70 6.96 12.62 2.76
CA MET A 70 7.11 13.90 3.46
C MET A 70 7.10 15.12 2.52
N ARG A 71 7.18 14.92 1.21
CA ARG A 71 7.17 15.97 0.18
C ARG A 71 5.82 16.18 -0.48
N GLN A 72 4.77 15.54 0.02
CA GLN A 72 3.43 15.60 -0.58
C GLN A 72 2.84 17.02 -0.57
N THR A 73 2.00 17.33 -1.57
CA THR A 73 1.24 18.58 -1.67
C THR A 73 0.22 18.73 -0.54
N MET A 74 -0.39 17.61 -0.12
CA MET A 74 -1.20 17.50 1.09
C MET A 74 -0.52 16.53 2.05
N PRO A 75 0.29 17.00 3.02
CA PRO A 75 0.97 16.14 3.97
C PRO A 75 0.00 15.42 4.90
N ALA A 76 0.30 14.18 5.28
CA ALA A 76 -0.50 13.47 6.27
C ALA A 76 -0.35 14.07 7.68
N ASN A 77 -1.29 13.77 8.57
CA ASN A 77 -1.19 14.16 9.98
C ASN A 77 -0.12 13.35 10.72
N ARG A 78 0.12 12.11 10.28
CA ARG A 78 1.17 11.24 10.80
C ARG A 78 1.75 10.37 9.69
N ILE A 79 3.03 10.04 9.81
CA ILE A 79 3.71 9.01 9.00
C ILE A 79 4.35 8.04 9.97
N ILE A 80 3.94 6.76 9.94
CA ILE A 80 4.35 5.75 10.91
C ILE A 80 5.03 4.59 10.18
N LEU A 81 6.29 4.34 10.54
CA LEU A 81 7.03 3.15 10.14
C LEU A 81 6.95 2.11 11.26
N TRP A 82 6.32 0.98 10.96
CA TRP A 82 6.23 -0.15 11.87
C TRP A 82 7.38 -1.14 11.62
N LEU A 83 8.14 -1.42 12.65
CA LEU A 83 9.24 -2.39 12.63
C LEU A 83 8.93 -3.55 13.57
N GLU A 84 9.59 -4.68 13.36
CA GLU A 84 9.47 -5.82 14.27
C GLU A 84 10.12 -5.52 15.63
N ASP A 85 9.53 -6.05 16.71
CA ASP A 85 9.99 -5.85 18.11
C ASP A 85 11.46 -6.20 18.30
N GLY A 86 11.97 -7.18 17.56
CA GLY A 86 13.39 -7.58 17.61
C GLY A 86 14.37 -6.47 17.24
N LEU A 87 13.92 -5.42 16.56
CA LEU A 87 14.74 -4.26 16.16
C LEU A 87 14.69 -3.11 17.17
N SER A 88 13.91 -3.19 18.24
CA SER A 88 13.70 -2.10 19.21
C SER A 88 14.97 -1.59 19.88
N ASN A 89 15.96 -2.47 20.06
CA ASN A 89 17.25 -2.13 20.65
C ASN A 89 18.39 -2.00 19.61
N SER A 90 18.07 -2.08 18.32
CA SER A 90 19.05 -1.97 17.25
C SER A 90 19.24 -0.51 16.82
N PRO A 91 20.47 -0.09 16.45
CA PRO A 91 20.67 1.25 15.93
C PRO A 91 19.90 1.44 14.61
N LEU A 92 19.15 2.53 14.53
CA LEU A 92 18.44 2.89 13.31
C LEU A 92 19.41 3.52 12.29
N PRO A 93 19.18 3.33 10.99
CA PRO A 93 19.89 4.06 9.95
C PRO A 93 19.81 5.57 10.18
N GLU A 94 20.93 6.31 10.00
CA GLU A 94 21.01 7.77 10.21
C GLU A 94 19.93 8.55 9.44
N ALA A 95 19.62 8.11 8.23
CA ALA A 95 18.57 8.70 7.41
C ALA A 95 17.19 8.66 8.10
N LEU A 96 16.86 7.57 8.79
CA LEU A 96 15.60 7.45 9.53
C LEU A 96 15.60 8.36 10.77
N VAL A 97 16.73 8.48 11.47
CA VAL A 97 16.88 9.41 12.61
C VAL A 97 16.65 10.86 12.17
N LYS A 98 17.17 11.27 11.02
CA LYS A 98 16.91 12.59 10.45
C LYS A 98 15.44 12.81 10.11
N LEU A 99 14.77 11.80 9.56
CA LEU A 99 13.34 11.88 9.23
C LEU A 99 12.45 11.91 10.49
N GLN A 100 12.86 11.28 11.61
CA GLN A 100 12.17 11.42 12.89
C GLN A 100 12.14 12.88 13.38
N GLN A 101 13.21 13.65 13.18
CA GLN A 101 13.25 15.08 13.51
C GLN A 101 12.25 15.89 12.67
N ARG A 102 11.75 15.34 11.57
CA ARG A 102 10.80 15.94 10.63
C ARG A 102 9.38 15.37 10.75
N GLY A 103 9.11 14.54 11.78
CA GLY A 103 7.78 14.04 12.08
C GLY A 103 7.54 12.56 11.75
N LEU A 104 8.57 11.79 11.32
CA LEU A 104 8.44 10.34 11.22
C LEU A 104 8.29 9.72 12.60
N GLU A 105 7.25 8.93 12.78
CA GLU A 105 7.11 8.04 13.94
C GLU A 105 7.65 6.65 13.57
N ILE A 106 8.53 6.10 14.41
CA ILE A 106 8.96 4.70 14.31
C ILE A 106 8.39 3.96 15.51
N ARG A 107 7.59 2.93 15.24
CA ARG A 107 6.95 2.10 16.25
C ARG A 107 7.29 0.64 16.05
N PHE A 108 7.29 -0.11 17.14
CA PHE A 108 7.62 -1.52 17.12
C PHE A 108 6.37 -2.37 17.36
N CYS A 109 6.32 -3.54 16.74
CA CYS A 109 5.23 -4.49 16.88
C CYS A 109 5.67 -5.90 16.55
N LYS A 110 4.83 -6.88 16.88
CA LYS A 110 5.04 -8.28 16.49
C LYS A 110 5.21 -8.41 14.98
N ASP A 111 6.11 -9.28 14.52
CA ASP A 111 6.29 -9.54 13.10
C ASP A 111 5.14 -10.34 12.52
N THR A 112 4.27 -9.66 11.81
CA THR A 112 3.18 -10.21 11.00
C THR A 112 3.40 -9.98 9.50
N ARG A 113 4.67 -9.85 9.07
CA ARG A 113 5.06 -9.59 7.68
C ARG A 113 4.45 -8.29 7.12
N SER A 114 3.82 -8.33 5.92
CA SER A 114 3.17 -7.17 5.29
C SER A 114 1.98 -6.62 6.07
N TYR A 115 1.36 -7.41 6.92
CA TYR A 115 0.26 -6.96 7.79
C TYR A 115 0.69 -5.90 8.80
N LYS A 116 1.99 -5.80 9.14
CA LYS A 116 2.51 -4.73 9.99
C LYS A 116 2.19 -3.34 9.47
N LYS A 117 1.98 -3.16 8.17
CA LYS A 117 1.64 -1.84 7.63
C LYS A 117 0.22 -1.38 7.97
N ILE A 118 -0.67 -2.26 8.45
CA ILE A 118 -2.06 -1.89 8.72
C ILE A 118 -2.57 -2.34 10.08
N ILE A 119 -2.35 -3.59 10.50
CA ILE A 119 -2.95 -4.14 11.72
C ILE A 119 -2.63 -3.29 12.97
N PRO A 120 -1.36 -2.95 13.26
CA PRO A 120 -1.05 -2.14 14.43
C PRO A 120 -1.58 -0.68 14.29
N ALA A 121 -1.72 -0.17 13.07
CA ALA A 121 -2.30 1.14 12.84
C ALA A 121 -3.81 1.16 13.16
N LEU A 122 -4.57 0.14 12.73
CA LEU A 122 -6.00 -0.01 13.05
C LEU A 122 -6.22 -0.14 14.56
N HIS A 123 -5.33 -0.87 15.27
CA HIS A 123 -5.40 -0.96 16.74
C HIS A 123 -5.12 0.38 17.44
N ALA A 124 -4.09 1.09 16.98
CA ALA A 124 -3.65 2.31 17.64
C ALA A 124 -4.51 3.53 17.31
N PHE A 125 -5.19 3.52 16.17
CA PHE A 125 -5.94 4.64 15.62
C PHE A 125 -7.25 4.19 14.94
N PRO A 126 -8.19 3.62 15.70
CA PRO A 126 -9.42 3.03 15.12
C PRO A 126 -10.29 4.05 14.39
N ASP A 127 -10.21 5.33 14.79
CA ASP A 127 -11.01 6.42 14.21
C ASP A 127 -10.23 7.26 13.19
N ALA A 128 -9.10 6.78 12.69
CA ALA A 128 -8.32 7.46 11.66
C ALA A 128 -8.55 6.89 10.26
N ALA A 129 -8.40 7.73 9.24
CA ALA A 129 -8.22 7.27 7.88
C ALA A 129 -6.78 6.76 7.71
N ILE A 130 -6.60 5.46 7.44
CA ILE A 130 -5.28 4.85 7.29
C ILE A 130 -4.93 4.73 5.81
N ILE A 131 -3.78 5.29 5.41
CA ILE A 131 -3.22 5.11 4.08
C ILE A 131 -2.06 4.12 4.18
N THR A 132 -2.21 2.94 3.60
CA THR A 132 -1.12 1.97 3.50
C THR A 132 -0.27 2.23 2.27
N VAL A 133 1.05 2.09 2.43
CA VAL A 133 2.03 2.24 1.34
C VAL A 133 3.13 1.18 1.47
N ASP A 134 3.83 0.91 0.38
CA ASP A 134 4.94 -0.05 0.35
C ASP A 134 6.28 0.68 0.57
N ASP A 135 7.32 -0.04 1.01
CA ASP A 135 8.61 0.50 1.44
C ASP A 135 9.66 0.65 0.32
N ASP A 136 9.30 0.26 -0.91
CA ASP A 136 10.20 0.22 -2.07
C ASP A 136 9.72 1.10 -3.24
N VAL A 137 8.95 2.15 -2.93
CA VAL A 137 8.31 3.03 -3.91
C VAL A 137 8.67 4.50 -3.64
N ILE A 138 9.01 5.25 -4.68
CA ILE A 138 9.00 6.71 -4.67
C ILE A 138 7.62 7.17 -5.14
N TYR A 139 6.87 7.80 -4.25
CA TYR A 139 5.52 8.28 -4.51
C TYR A 139 5.54 9.66 -5.17
N ASP A 140 4.61 9.87 -6.12
CA ASP A 140 4.38 11.17 -6.75
C ASP A 140 3.93 12.21 -5.72
N TYR A 141 4.20 13.48 -5.97
CA TYR A 141 3.90 14.59 -5.05
C TYR A 141 2.41 14.75 -4.72
N GLU A 142 1.53 14.34 -5.62
CA GLU A 142 0.07 14.48 -5.51
C GLU A 142 -0.61 13.19 -5.03
N MET A 143 0.16 12.16 -4.63
CA MET A 143 -0.40 10.86 -4.30
C MET A 143 -1.35 10.94 -3.10
N LEU A 144 -0.94 11.56 -2.00
CA LEU A 144 -1.80 11.73 -0.83
C LEU A 144 -2.97 12.67 -1.13
N GLU A 145 -2.75 13.76 -1.84
CA GLU A 145 -3.79 14.70 -2.23
C GLU A 145 -4.91 13.99 -3.00
N GLY A 146 -4.56 13.14 -3.97
CA GLY A 146 -5.54 12.36 -4.74
C GLY A 146 -6.41 11.47 -3.86
N LEU A 147 -5.81 10.75 -2.91
CA LEU A 147 -6.54 9.89 -1.97
C LEU A 147 -7.41 10.68 -1.00
N ILE A 148 -6.88 11.75 -0.41
CA ILE A 148 -7.58 12.59 0.57
C ILE A 148 -8.78 13.28 -0.06
N ARG A 149 -8.63 13.89 -1.26
CA ARG A 149 -9.74 14.53 -1.97
C ARG A 149 -10.82 13.54 -2.40
N ALA A 150 -10.42 12.34 -2.83
CA ALA A 150 -11.37 11.27 -3.13
C ALA A 150 -12.16 10.85 -1.89
N HIS A 151 -11.48 10.69 -0.75
CA HIS A 151 -12.11 10.38 0.53
C HIS A 151 -13.06 11.49 0.99
N GLN A 152 -12.71 12.78 0.86
CA GLN A 152 -13.61 13.89 1.14
C GLN A 152 -14.90 13.83 0.34
N SER A 153 -14.83 13.33 -0.90
CA SER A 153 -16.02 13.21 -1.79
C SER A 153 -16.91 12.00 -1.47
N SER A 154 -16.38 10.96 -0.84
CA SER A 154 -17.10 9.72 -0.49
C SER A 154 -16.43 9.06 0.75
N PRO A 155 -16.76 9.51 1.96
CA PRO A 155 -16.05 9.12 3.18
C PRO A 155 -16.09 7.64 3.52
N ASP A 156 -17.10 6.91 3.06
CA ASP A 156 -17.31 5.48 3.38
C ASP A 156 -16.66 4.52 2.35
N THR A 157 -15.93 5.05 1.36
CA THR A 157 -15.36 4.27 0.27
C THR A 157 -13.86 4.09 0.45
N ILE A 158 -13.34 2.88 0.21
CA ILE A 158 -11.91 2.61 0.14
C ILE A 158 -11.36 3.11 -1.20
N PHE A 159 -10.32 3.93 -1.15
CA PHE A 159 -9.69 4.51 -2.34
C PHE A 159 -8.28 4.00 -2.58
N CYS A 160 -7.93 3.83 -3.85
CA CYS A 160 -6.57 3.45 -4.26
C CYS A 160 -6.18 4.12 -5.58
N HIS A 161 -4.89 4.26 -5.83
CA HIS A 161 -4.41 4.70 -7.14
C HIS A 161 -4.29 3.54 -8.13
N ARG A 162 -4.00 2.33 -7.64
CA ARG A 162 -3.89 1.14 -8.47
C ARG A 162 -4.98 0.13 -8.12
N MET A 163 -5.71 -0.32 -9.13
CA MET A 163 -6.85 -1.21 -8.95
C MET A 163 -6.89 -2.29 -10.03
N HIS A 164 -7.14 -3.51 -9.61
CA HIS A 164 -7.54 -4.59 -10.51
C HIS A 164 -9.05 -4.81 -10.39
N ARG A 165 -9.64 -5.52 -11.35
CA ARG A 165 -11.02 -5.98 -11.27
C ARG A 165 -11.03 -7.50 -11.32
N MET A 166 -11.60 -8.11 -10.28
CA MET A 166 -11.81 -9.54 -10.20
C MET A 166 -12.72 -9.99 -11.34
N ALA A 167 -12.36 -11.06 -12.03
CA ALA A 167 -13.22 -11.74 -12.98
C ALA A 167 -13.98 -12.85 -12.27
N LEU A 168 -15.18 -13.17 -12.75
CA LEU A 168 -15.98 -14.30 -12.28
C LEU A 168 -15.88 -15.46 -13.26
N SER A 169 -15.82 -16.67 -12.74
CA SER A 169 -15.94 -17.92 -13.47
C SER A 169 -17.42 -18.23 -13.76
N SER A 170 -17.68 -19.19 -14.63
CA SER A 170 -19.05 -19.61 -14.99
C SER A 170 -19.89 -20.16 -13.82
N ASP A 171 -19.25 -20.60 -12.77
CA ASP A 171 -19.85 -21.09 -11.52
C ASP A 171 -20.04 -19.98 -10.47
N HIS A 172 -19.91 -18.70 -10.87
CA HIS A 172 -20.00 -17.53 -10.00
C HIS A 172 -18.93 -17.45 -8.89
N THR A 173 -17.84 -18.21 -8.99
CA THR A 173 -16.67 -18.03 -8.13
C THR A 173 -15.68 -17.02 -8.74
N VAL A 174 -14.71 -16.55 -7.95
CA VAL A 174 -13.66 -15.68 -8.46
C VAL A 174 -12.71 -16.46 -9.36
N ALA A 175 -12.54 -16.01 -10.60
CA ALA A 175 -11.61 -16.60 -11.55
C ALA A 175 -10.14 -16.44 -11.09
N PRO A 176 -9.22 -17.29 -11.57
CA PRO A 176 -7.80 -17.17 -11.25
C PRO A 176 -7.23 -15.77 -11.50
N TYR A 177 -6.31 -15.32 -10.64
CA TYR A 177 -5.74 -13.98 -10.62
C TYR A 177 -5.16 -13.51 -11.97
N HIS A 178 -4.64 -14.43 -12.79
CA HIS A 178 -4.11 -14.10 -14.11
C HIS A 178 -5.19 -13.71 -15.15
N GLN A 179 -6.47 -14.06 -14.89
CA GLN A 179 -7.61 -13.72 -15.73
C GLN A 179 -8.26 -12.37 -15.35
N TRP A 180 -7.85 -11.77 -14.24
CA TRP A 180 -8.40 -10.49 -13.81
C TRP A 180 -8.00 -9.35 -14.75
N GLN A 181 -8.87 -8.36 -14.86
CA GLN A 181 -8.51 -7.11 -15.54
C GLN A 181 -7.53 -6.34 -14.67
N LYS A 182 -6.31 -6.16 -15.18
CA LYS A 182 -5.25 -5.43 -14.46
C LYS A 182 -5.32 -3.94 -14.74
N ASP A 183 -4.93 -3.14 -13.73
CA ASP A 183 -4.76 -1.68 -13.84
C ASP A 183 -5.98 -0.98 -14.46
N VAL A 184 -7.18 -1.26 -13.96
CA VAL A 184 -8.41 -0.61 -14.42
C VAL A 184 -8.41 0.88 -14.14
N HIS A 185 -9.03 1.67 -15.02
CA HIS A 185 -9.03 3.13 -14.97
C HIS A 185 -10.38 3.75 -14.62
N ASP A 186 -11.47 2.97 -14.57
CA ASP A 186 -12.78 3.53 -14.24
C ASP A 186 -12.91 3.87 -12.74
N LEU A 187 -13.82 4.80 -12.44
CA LEU A 187 -14.08 5.33 -11.10
C LEU A 187 -15.30 4.72 -10.43
N GLN A 188 -15.92 3.70 -11.00
CA GLN A 188 -17.10 3.09 -10.41
C GLN A 188 -16.71 2.24 -9.18
N ALA A 189 -17.39 2.47 -8.07
CA ALA A 189 -17.30 1.61 -6.90
C ALA A 189 -17.96 0.27 -7.20
N SER A 190 -17.28 -0.83 -6.84
CA SER A 190 -17.78 -2.18 -7.12
C SER A 190 -17.24 -3.19 -6.09
N PRO A 191 -18.01 -4.22 -5.74
CA PRO A 191 -17.50 -5.33 -4.95
C PRO A 191 -16.42 -6.13 -5.69
N LEU A 192 -16.34 -6.06 -7.01
CA LEU A 192 -15.31 -6.72 -7.82
C LEU A 192 -13.99 -5.91 -7.89
N ASN A 193 -13.97 -4.68 -7.42
CA ASN A 193 -12.76 -3.89 -7.41
C ASN A 193 -11.79 -4.40 -6.34
N PHE A 194 -10.53 -4.55 -6.73
CA PHE A 194 -9.45 -5.06 -5.89
C PHE A 194 -8.33 -4.01 -5.80
N PRO A 195 -8.26 -3.24 -4.70
CA PRO A 195 -7.15 -2.32 -4.45
C PRO A 195 -5.82 -3.05 -4.41
N VAL A 196 -4.77 -2.46 -4.99
CA VAL A 196 -3.41 -3.01 -4.99
C VAL A 196 -2.51 -2.08 -4.20
N GLY A 197 -1.85 -2.59 -3.18
CA GLY A 197 -1.12 -1.82 -2.16
C GLY A 197 -0.07 -0.85 -2.69
N ILE A 198 0.61 -1.22 -3.79
CA ILE A 198 1.78 -0.50 -4.30
C ILE A 198 1.52 0.98 -4.65
N GLY A 199 0.32 1.34 -5.07
CA GLY A 199 -0.05 2.74 -5.40
C GLY A 199 -0.50 3.57 -4.20
N GLY A 200 -0.62 2.95 -3.04
CA GLY A 200 -1.28 3.52 -1.87
C GLY A 200 -2.78 3.22 -1.83
N VAL A 201 -3.27 2.82 -0.66
CA VAL A 201 -4.69 2.52 -0.41
C VAL A 201 -5.13 3.24 0.85
N LEU A 202 -6.19 4.04 0.75
CA LEU A 202 -6.84 4.72 1.86
C LEU A 202 -8.01 3.88 2.36
N TYR A 203 -7.97 3.53 3.62
CA TYR A 203 -9.03 2.86 4.37
C TYR A 203 -9.68 3.87 5.32
N PRO A 204 -10.94 4.24 5.10
CA PRO A 204 -11.70 5.05 6.05
C PRO A 204 -11.78 4.38 7.43
N PRO A 205 -12.05 5.15 8.51
CA PRO A 205 -12.35 4.56 9.81
C PRO A 205 -13.49 3.54 9.68
N HIS A 206 -13.35 2.40 10.38
CA HIS A 206 -14.37 1.34 10.43
C HIS A 206 -14.78 0.74 9.07
N SER A 207 -14.01 0.96 8.01
CA SER A 207 -14.31 0.44 6.65
C SER A 207 -14.06 -1.07 6.49
N LEU A 208 -13.41 -1.69 7.45
CA LEU A 208 -13.11 -3.12 7.47
C LEU A 208 -13.90 -3.81 8.60
N ASP A 209 -14.29 -5.06 8.38
CA ASP A 209 -14.89 -5.91 9.41
C ASP A 209 -13.91 -6.14 10.55
N GLU A 210 -14.38 -6.23 11.79
CA GLU A 210 -13.54 -6.39 13.00
C GLU A 210 -12.65 -7.63 12.96
N GLU A 211 -13.05 -8.64 12.21
CA GLU A 211 -12.26 -9.86 11.97
C GLU A 211 -10.92 -9.54 11.28
N VAL A 212 -10.73 -8.35 10.71
CA VAL A 212 -9.47 -7.89 10.12
C VAL A 212 -8.30 -8.04 11.10
N LEU A 213 -8.56 -7.91 12.40
CA LEU A 213 -7.57 -7.98 13.48
C LEU A 213 -7.27 -9.43 13.94
N ASN A 214 -7.96 -10.43 13.40
CA ASN A 214 -7.80 -11.82 13.82
C ASN A 214 -6.51 -12.44 13.24
N GLU A 215 -5.39 -12.22 13.95
CA GLU A 215 -4.07 -12.69 13.54
C GLU A 215 -4.01 -14.21 13.36
N ASN A 216 -4.68 -14.97 14.22
CA ASN A 216 -4.65 -16.42 14.12
C ASN A 216 -5.22 -16.91 12.79
N VAL A 217 -6.21 -16.21 12.27
CA VAL A 217 -6.86 -16.58 11.01
C VAL A 217 -6.04 -16.11 9.81
N PHE A 218 -5.69 -14.82 9.71
CA PHE A 218 -4.95 -14.36 8.53
C PHE A 218 -3.58 -15.02 8.38
N SER A 219 -2.91 -15.32 9.51
CA SER A 219 -1.63 -16.04 9.49
C SER A 219 -1.78 -17.49 9.00
N ALA A 220 -2.94 -18.10 9.22
CA ALA A 220 -3.19 -19.48 8.80
C ALA A 220 -3.59 -19.57 7.32
N ILE A 221 -4.47 -18.69 6.82
CA ILE A 221 -5.10 -18.85 5.50
C ILE A 221 -4.64 -17.84 4.44
N SER A 222 -4.07 -16.70 4.84
CA SER A 222 -3.56 -15.65 3.92
C SER A 222 -2.22 -15.05 4.38
N PRO A 223 -1.20 -15.85 4.73
CA PRO A 223 0.02 -15.34 5.39
C PRO A 223 0.90 -14.42 4.54
N TYR A 224 0.67 -14.36 3.22
CA TYR A 224 1.51 -13.62 2.26
C TYR A 224 0.74 -12.63 1.39
N ALA A 225 -0.57 -12.48 1.57
CA ALA A 225 -1.43 -11.69 0.71
C ALA A 225 -2.38 -10.81 1.54
N ASP A 226 -1.81 -9.78 2.18
CA ASP A 226 -2.57 -8.79 2.95
C ASP A 226 -3.65 -8.09 2.10
N ASP A 227 -3.39 -7.78 0.84
CA ASP A 227 -4.40 -7.18 -0.06
C ASP A 227 -5.66 -8.08 -0.20
N ILE A 228 -5.48 -9.42 -0.24
CA ILE A 228 -6.60 -10.37 -0.31
C ILE A 228 -7.40 -10.35 1.00
N TRP A 229 -6.72 -10.37 2.13
CA TRP A 229 -7.36 -10.30 3.44
C TRP A 229 -8.15 -9.01 3.63
N LEU A 230 -7.52 -7.88 3.34
CA LEU A 230 -8.15 -6.56 3.46
C LEU A 230 -9.36 -6.42 2.52
N LYS A 231 -9.26 -6.94 1.29
CA LYS A 231 -10.40 -7.01 0.36
C LYS A 231 -11.54 -7.84 0.92
N ALA A 232 -11.24 -9.00 1.49
CA ALA A 232 -12.25 -9.86 2.10
C ALA A 232 -12.95 -9.18 3.29
N MET A 233 -12.19 -8.49 4.14
CA MET A 233 -12.75 -7.77 5.29
C MET A 233 -13.57 -6.55 4.88
N ALA A 234 -13.21 -5.88 3.79
CA ALA A 234 -14.05 -4.85 3.16
C ALA A 234 -15.38 -5.43 2.65
N LEU A 235 -15.33 -6.55 1.93
CA LEU A 235 -16.56 -7.24 1.45
C LEU A 235 -17.46 -7.71 2.61
N ARG A 236 -16.88 -8.24 3.68
CA ARG A 236 -17.64 -8.61 4.90
C ARG A 236 -18.37 -7.43 5.48
N LYS A 237 -17.69 -6.29 5.58
CA LYS A 237 -18.26 -5.03 6.08
C LYS A 237 -19.30 -4.43 5.13
N GLY A 238 -19.24 -4.76 3.84
CA GLY A 238 -20.06 -4.14 2.79
C GLY A 238 -19.45 -2.88 2.22
N THR A 239 -18.18 -2.60 2.50
CA THR A 239 -17.47 -1.44 2.02
C THR A 239 -16.98 -1.65 0.59
N LEU A 240 -17.32 -0.73 -0.29
CA LEU A 240 -16.88 -0.75 -1.68
C LEU A 240 -15.50 -0.08 -1.86
N SER A 241 -14.84 -0.44 -2.95
CA SER A 241 -13.57 0.17 -3.33
C SER A 241 -13.65 0.80 -4.71
N ARG A 242 -12.89 1.91 -4.92
CA ARG A 242 -12.74 2.54 -6.25
C ARG A 242 -11.40 3.26 -6.39
N LYS A 243 -11.04 3.61 -7.62
CA LYS A 243 -9.87 4.46 -7.84
C LYS A 243 -10.11 5.90 -7.38
N ALA A 244 -9.03 6.53 -6.94
CA ALA A 244 -9.02 7.95 -6.58
C ALA A 244 -9.08 8.86 -7.82
N SER A 245 -8.52 8.43 -8.96
CA SER A 245 -8.56 9.16 -10.22
C SER A 245 -8.46 8.23 -11.43
N GLU A 246 -8.87 8.68 -12.62
CA GLU A 246 -8.69 7.94 -13.88
C GLU A 246 -7.22 7.86 -14.32
N GLN A 247 -6.39 8.74 -13.80
CA GLN A 247 -4.97 8.79 -14.19
C GLN A 247 -4.23 7.51 -13.76
N PRO A 248 -3.26 7.06 -14.55
CA PRO A 248 -2.40 5.96 -14.16
C PRO A 248 -1.58 6.36 -12.92
N ASP A 249 -1.24 5.36 -12.12
CA ASP A 249 -0.31 5.49 -11.02
C ASP A 249 1.07 5.98 -11.54
N LYS A 250 1.59 7.04 -10.93
CA LYS A 250 2.88 7.66 -11.30
C LYS A 250 4.04 7.20 -10.41
N CYS A 251 3.84 6.23 -9.55
CA CYS A 251 4.89 5.77 -8.64
C CYS A 251 6.10 5.17 -9.37
N LEU A 252 7.28 5.35 -8.80
CA LEU A 252 8.55 4.81 -9.31
C LEU A 252 9.02 3.69 -8.38
N LEU A 253 9.24 2.51 -8.94
CA LEU A 253 9.66 1.32 -8.19
C LEU A 253 11.18 1.27 -8.02
N ASN A 254 11.64 0.97 -6.82
CA ASN A 254 13.04 0.65 -6.56
C ASN A 254 13.36 -0.77 -7.06
N GLY A 255 13.85 -0.86 -8.29
CA GLY A 255 14.18 -2.15 -8.92
C GLY A 255 15.28 -2.95 -8.22
N SER A 256 16.12 -2.32 -7.39
CA SER A 256 17.25 -2.97 -6.71
C SER A 256 16.84 -3.80 -5.50
N VAL A 257 15.67 -3.52 -4.89
CA VAL A 257 15.16 -4.23 -3.70
C VAL A 257 14.03 -5.22 -4.00
N GLN A 258 13.62 -5.33 -5.26
CA GLN A 258 12.54 -6.23 -5.67
C GLN A 258 12.93 -7.72 -5.69
N ASP A 259 14.19 -8.06 -5.49
CA ASP A 259 14.64 -9.45 -5.46
C ASP A 259 14.04 -10.27 -4.31
N VAL A 260 13.54 -9.62 -3.28
CA VAL A 260 12.90 -10.21 -2.07
C VAL A 260 11.39 -9.90 -2.02
N GLY A 261 10.78 -9.44 -3.12
CA GLY A 261 9.37 -9.02 -3.14
C GLY A 261 8.37 -10.17 -3.01
N LEU A 262 7.31 -9.98 -2.23
CA LEU A 262 6.19 -10.92 -2.07
C LEU A 262 5.52 -11.26 -3.42
N SER A 263 5.58 -10.37 -4.40
CA SER A 263 5.07 -10.61 -5.75
C SER A 263 5.66 -11.86 -6.40
N LYS A 264 6.95 -12.16 -6.17
CA LYS A 264 7.59 -13.39 -6.70
C LYS A 264 7.04 -14.65 -6.06
N ILE A 265 6.73 -14.60 -4.76
CA ILE A 265 6.18 -15.73 -4.01
C ILE A 265 4.71 -15.95 -4.42
N ASN A 266 3.95 -14.87 -4.57
CA ASN A 266 2.52 -14.90 -4.79
C ASN A 266 2.12 -15.17 -6.25
N THR A 267 2.93 -14.75 -7.24
CA THR A 267 2.58 -14.82 -8.66
C THR A 267 3.41 -15.82 -9.49
N HIS A 268 4.61 -16.20 -9.03
CA HIS A 268 5.49 -17.12 -9.75
C HIS A 268 5.62 -18.44 -9.01
N GLY A 269 5.17 -19.52 -9.62
CA GLY A 269 5.41 -20.91 -9.25
C GLY A 269 4.29 -21.64 -8.52
N LYS A 270 3.71 -21.12 -7.43
CA LYS A 270 2.69 -21.83 -6.63
C LYS A 270 1.29 -21.22 -6.69
N ASN A 271 1.06 -20.14 -7.44
CA ASN A 271 -0.21 -19.40 -7.49
C ASN A 271 -0.79 -19.15 -6.08
N LEU A 272 0.05 -18.72 -5.14
CA LEU A 272 -0.37 -18.56 -3.75
C LEU A 272 -1.51 -17.54 -3.60
N ASN A 273 -1.62 -16.56 -4.50
CA ASN A 273 -2.75 -15.63 -4.50
C ASN A 273 -4.07 -16.39 -4.66
N ASP A 274 -4.17 -17.30 -5.65
CA ASP A 274 -5.41 -18.03 -5.91
C ASP A 274 -5.75 -18.96 -4.73
N THR A 275 -4.76 -19.61 -4.14
CA THR A 275 -4.95 -20.49 -2.98
C THR A 275 -5.43 -19.70 -1.76
N GLN A 276 -4.79 -18.57 -1.45
CA GLN A 276 -5.15 -17.73 -0.31
C GLN A 276 -6.52 -17.07 -0.52
N LEU A 277 -6.78 -16.56 -1.73
CA LEU A 277 -8.07 -15.98 -2.08
C LEU A 277 -9.21 -17.02 -1.85
N LYS A 278 -9.05 -18.21 -2.41
CA LYS A 278 -10.03 -19.29 -2.25
C LYS A 278 -10.27 -19.61 -0.78
N ALA A 279 -9.23 -19.82 0.00
CA ALA A 279 -9.33 -20.13 1.42
C ALA A 279 -10.09 -19.07 2.21
N VAL A 280 -9.82 -17.77 1.93
CA VAL A 280 -10.50 -16.65 2.59
C VAL A 280 -11.95 -16.54 2.16
N PHE A 281 -12.24 -16.63 0.85
CA PHE A 281 -13.60 -16.50 0.31
C PHE A 281 -14.51 -17.65 0.74
N GLU A 282 -14.01 -18.89 0.76
CA GLU A 282 -14.75 -20.06 1.26
C GLU A 282 -15.04 -19.93 2.76
N LYS A 283 -14.05 -19.56 3.57
CA LYS A 283 -14.21 -19.42 5.03
C LYS A 283 -15.33 -18.45 5.39
N TYR A 284 -15.47 -17.35 4.65
CA TYR A 284 -16.40 -16.26 4.99
C TYR A 284 -17.59 -16.15 4.04
N HIS A 285 -17.81 -17.13 3.15
CA HIS A 285 -18.91 -17.18 2.19
C HIS A 285 -19.05 -15.89 1.38
N LEU A 286 -17.90 -15.39 0.82
CA LEU A 286 -17.85 -14.08 0.17
C LEU A 286 -18.30 -14.10 -1.30
N TYR A 287 -18.49 -15.27 -1.89
CA TYR A 287 -19.00 -15.37 -3.28
C TYR A 287 -20.40 -14.77 -3.43
N ASP A 288 -21.21 -14.79 -2.38
CA ASP A 288 -22.55 -14.19 -2.38
C ASP A 288 -22.54 -12.65 -2.26
N LYS A 289 -21.36 -12.05 -2.09
CA LYS A 289 -21.18 -10.61 -1.90
C LYS A 289 -20.57 -9.89 -3.10
N ILE A 290 -20.33 -10.61 -4.21
CA ILE A 290 -19.69 -10.10 -5.42
C ILE A 290 -20.52 -10.30 -6.67
#